data_c56f4909e1182d9ddacd8d6bde289757
#
_entry.id   c56f4909e1182d9ddacd8d6bde289757
#
_cell.length_a   1.000
_cell.length_b   1.000
_cell.length_c   1.000
_cell.angle_alpha   90.00
_cell.angle_beta   90.00
_cell.angle_gamma   90.00
#
_symmetry.space_group_name_H-M   'P 1'
#
loop_
_entity.id
_entity.type
_entity.pdbx_description
1 polymer ?
#
loop_
_entity_poly.entity_id
_entity_poly.type
_entity_poly.pdbx_seq_one_letter_code
_entity_poly.pdbx_strand_id
1 'polypeptide(L)'
;MIAPTLLGHIGAVSGANVSVRQFEGLSSGIAIIGGRSYRIGQVGSFVRIPQGYHDLFGVIAEVGASATPETLRDATNRGDRWMTVQLVGESVGVSFERGISQYPAINDEVHLVTDDDLANIYGDEGTGQVVVGRLAGAESIEVRVDLDKLVTRHSAVLGSTGSGKSTTVASLLTSIAGNGVTPPTFPSSRILLLDIHGEYASALRDVATVFRVNPGEGQEPLHIPYWAIGVSELLTFLMGKVDDKAVTSILDRIIADKMNLIETQVFAGVDANALTADSPLPFSLKQLWFDLIDPEIRTYLDDARTNPALVEAGDPALLRANRYQPATSTNSAPYINRQNVLSIKRQLDQMKSRLLDRQFDFMLHPGAWEPALDGQTEADLPELLERWLGSEKPITILDLSGVPSTVLEHLIGGILNIVYEALVWGRDTPEGGRQRPLLVVMEEAHRYLGRDSDSLARDMVQRIVKEGRKFGVGAMIVSQRPSEIDETILSQCGTFVSLRLSNAADRGKVQAALPDSLSGLIDSLPILRTGEAIITGEAALLPIRCRIALPPENRRPSSEDPSVSKAWSNERADSNYARPVAAWRAQNAQFTIEGDDDGTSTG
;
A
#
# COMPACT_ATOMS: atom_id res chain seq x y z
N MET A 1 -9.58 -54.82 -0.67
CA MET A 1 -10.53 -53.75 -1.05
C MET A 1 -9.67 -52.54 -1.40
N ILE A 2 -9.86 -51.97 -2.57
CA ILE A 2 -9.16 -50.76 -2.99
C ILE A 2 -9.66 -49.63 -2.09
N ALA A 3 -8.74 -48.83 -1.52
CA ALA A 3 -9.09 -47.69 -0.68
C ALA A 3 -9.94 -46.70 -1.50
N PRO A 4 -11.08 -46.22 -0.98
CA PRO A 4 -12.01 -45.35 -1.72
C PRO A 4 -11.36 -43.99 -2.11
N THR A 5 -10.23 -43.64 -1.50
CA THR A 5 -9.46 -42.42 -1.76
C THR A 5 -8.34 -42.60 -2.77
N LEU A 6 -8.04 -43.85 -3.23
CA LEU A 6 -6.91 -44.11 -4.14
C LEU A 6 -7.15 -43.46 -5.50
N LEU A 7 -6.21 -42.63 -5.93
CA LEU A 7 -6.20 -41.96 -7.22
C LEU A 7 -5.29 -42.65 -8.25
N GLY A 8 -4.19 -43.22 -7.81
CA GLY A 8 -3.21 -43.85 -8.69
C GLY A 8 -1.92 -44.19 -7.96
N HIS A 9 -0.89 -44.50 -8.76
CA HIS A 9 0.43 -44.86 -8.28
C HIS A 9 1.50 -43.99 -8.93
N ILE A 10 2.58 -43.75 -8.21
CA ILE A 10 3.72 -42.98 -8.68
C ILE A 10 4.44 -43.74 -9.79
N GLY A 11 4.59 -43.13 -10.96
CA GLY A 11 5.33 -43.66 -12.07
C GLY A 11 6.72 -43.06 -12.25
N ALA A 12 6.92 -41.81 -11.84
CA ALA A 12 8.23 -41.14 -11.88
C ALA A 12 8.32 -40.03 -10.86
N VAL A 13 9.53 -39.77 -10.37
CA VAL A 13 9.86 -38.68 -9.44
C VAL A 13 10.97 -37.84 -10.05
N SER A 14 10.77 -36.52 -10.15
CA SER A 14 11.74 -35.58 -10.72
C SER A 14 11.76 -34.29 -9.86
N GLY A 15 12.70 -34.21 -8.93
CA GLY A 15 12.73 -33.11 -7.96
C GLY A 15 11.44 -33.05 -7.16
N ALA A 16 10.84 -31.87 -7.06
CA ALA A 16 9.56 -31.66 -6.35
C ALA A 16 8.34 -32.16 -7.13
N ASN A 17 8.50 -32.60 -8.39
CA ASN A 17 7.40 -33.05 -9.24
C ASN A 17 7.34 -34.58 -9.29
N VAL A 18 6.13 -35.10 -9.17
CA VAL A 18 5.82 -36.53 -9.20
C VAL A 18 4.81 -36.79 -10.33
N SER A 19 5.12 -37.70 -11.22
CA SER A 19 4.19 -38.14 -12.27
C SER A 19 3.41 -39.37 -11.77
N VAL A 20 2.11 -39.30 -11.79
CA VAL A 20 1.19 -40.33 -11.24
C VAL A 20 0.38 -40.94 -12.38
N ARG A 21 0.35 -42.26 -12.46
CA ARG A 21 -0.59 -43.00 -13.31
C ARG A 21 -1.91 -43.17 -12.56
N GLN A 22 -2.99 -42.69 -13.15
CA GLN A 22 -4.31 -42.81 -12.53
C GLN A 22 -4.81 -44.26 -12.58
N PHE A 23 -5.54 -44.63 -11.55
CA PHE A 23 -6.15 -45.97 -11.47
C PHE A 23 -7.29 -46.11 -12.49
N GLU A 24 -7.30 -47.22 -13.28
CA GLU A 24 -8.25 -47.44 -14.35
C GLU A 24 -9.73 -47.51 -13.91
N GLY A 25 -9.98 -47.82 -12.62
CA GLY A 25 -11.31 -47.91 -12.03
C GLY A 25 -11.95 -46.58 -11.63
N LEU A 26 -11.23 -45.46 -11.81
CA LEU A 26 -11.76 -44.13 -11.54
C LEU A 26 -12.68 -43.67 -12.67
N SER A 27 -13.99 -44.01 -12.54
CA SER A 27 -15.01 -43.49 -13.45
C SER A 27 -15.31 -42.04 -13.10
N SER A 28 -15.19 -41.16 -14.11
CA SER A 28 -15.71 -39.78 -14.16
C SER A 28 -15.66 -38.91 -12.90
N GLY A 29 -14.59 -38.14 -12.73
CA GLY A 29 -14.56 -36.79 -12.13
C GLY A 29 -15.10 -36.54 -10.71
N ILE A 30 -15.89 -37.45 -10.12
CA ILE A 30 -16.50 -37.28 -8.79
C ILE A 30 -16.42 -38.59 -8.01
N ALA A 31 -15.85 -38.55 -6.80
CA ALA A 31 -15.94 -39.65 -5.82
C ALA A 31 -16.87 -39.24 -4.69
N ILE A 32 -17.63 -40.18 -4.18
CA ILE A 32 -18.45 -40.01 -2.96
C ILE A 32 -17.76 -40.80 -1.84
N ILE A 33 -17.24 -40.08 -0.85
CA ILE A 33 -16.52 -40.65 0.29
C ILE A 33 -17.15 -40.11 1.56
N GLY A 34 -17.56 -41.00 2.45
CA GLY A 34 -18.22 -40.60 3.70
C GLY A 34 -19.48 -39.73 3.51
N GLY A 35 -20.21 -39.89 2.39
CA GLY A 35 -21.40 -39.12 2.07
C GLY A 35 -21.14 -37.73 1.48
N ARG A 36 -19.88 -37.38 1.25
CA ARG A 36 -19.46 -36.13 0.60
C ARG A 36 -18.94 -36.39 -0.82
N SER A 37 -19.17 -35.44 -1.73
CA SER A 37 -18.72 -35.53 -3.12
C SER A 37 -17.41 -34.79 -3.30
N TYR A 38 -16.40 -35.48 -3.80
CA TYR A 38 -15.08 -34.93 -4.10
C TYR A 38 -14.85 -34.94 -5.61
N ARG A 39 -14.30 -33.88 -6.14
CA ARG A 39 -13.86 -33.82 -7.53
C ARG A 39 -12.46 -34.43 -7.66
N ILE A 40 -12.31 -35.39 -8.54
CA ILE A 40 -11.06 -36.13 -8.73
C ILE A 40 -10.23 -35.52 -9.85
N GLY A 41 -8.91 -35.41 -9.62
CA GLY A 41 -7.95 -35.11 -10.68
C GLY A 41 -8.12 -33.72 -11.31
N GLN A 42 -8.49 -32.72 -10.53
CA GLN A 42 -8.51 -31.33 -11.00
C GLN A 42 -7.20 -30.62 -10.67
N VAL A 43 -6.70 -29.81 -11.60
CA VAL A 43 -5.57 -28.92 -11.37
C VAL A 43 -5.87 -28.01 -10.15
N GLY A 44 -4.90 -27.91 -9.24
CA GLY A 44 -5.05 -27.19 -7.98
C GLY A 44 -5.67 -27.99 -6.82
N SER A 45 -6.09 -29.26 -7.04
CA SER A 45 -6.52 -30.14 -5.94
C SER A 45 -5.34 -30.76 -5.21
N PHE A 46 -5.53 -31.05 -3.92
CA PHE A 46 -4.51 -31.68 -3.09
C PHE A 46 -4.53 -33.20 -3.22
N VAL A 47 -3.37 -33.80 -3.09
CA VAL A 47 -3.17 -35.25 -2.97
C VAL A 47 -2.31 -35.57 -1.77
N ARG A 48 -2.51 -36.77 -1.21
CA ARG A 48 -1.75 -37.34 -0.10
C ARG A 48 -1.02 -38.60 -0.56
N ILE A 49 0.23 -38.75 -0.16
CA ILE A 49 1.07 -39.91 -0.44
C ILE A 49 1.57 -40.46 0.89
N PRO A 50 0.97 -41.54 1.42
CA PRO A 50 1.36 -42.13 2.69
C PRO A 50 2.78 -42.72 2.62
N GLN A 51 3.61 -42.40 3.62
CA GLN A 51 4.98 -42.89 3.76
C GLN A 51 5.20 -43.61 5.12
N GLY A 52 4.17 -44.22 5.66
CA GLY A 52 4.22 -44.95 6.93
C GLY A 52 4.02 -44.05 8.15
N TYR A 53 5.06 -43.39 8.64
CA TYR A 53 4.96 -42.51 9.82
C TYR A 53 4.55 -41.08 9.48
N HIS A 54 4.66 -40.70 8.25
CA HIS A 54 4.32 -39.37 7.75
C HIS A 54 3.61 -39.45 6.42
N ASP A 55 2.84 -38.45 6.09
CA ASP A 55 2.17 -38.30 4.82
C ASP A 55 2.77 -37.13 4.04
N LEU A 56 3.11 -37.35 2.77
CA LEU A 56 3.49 -36.30 1.87
C LEU A 56 2.24 -35.68 1.23
N PHE A 57 2.27 -34.36 1.08
CA PHE A 57 1.19 -33.62 0.41
C PHE A 57 1.69 -32.97 -0.86
N GLY A 58 0.85 -32.98 -1.88
CA GLY A 58 1.14 -32.34 -3.16
C GLY A 58 -0.09 -31.67 -3.75
N VAL A 59 0.15 -30.78 -4.71
CA VAL A 59 -0.89 -30.13 -5.52
C VAL A 59 -0.82 -30.66 -6.95
N ILE A 60 -1.97 -30.98 -7.53
CA ILE A 60 -2.06 -31.40 -8.92
C ILE A 60 -1.75 -30.19 -9.81
N ALA A 61 -0.64 -30.21 -10.53
CA ALA A 61 -0.21 -29.15 -11.43
C ALA A 61 -0.77 -29.34 -12.85
N GLU A 62 -0.88 -30.60 -13.31
CA GLU A 62 -1.30 -30.93 -14.67
C GLU A 62 -2.01 -32.28 -14.72
N VAL A 63 -2.96 -32.42 -15.63
CA VAL A 63 -3.73 -33.65 -15.85
C VAL A 63 -3.88 -33.92 -17.35
N GLY A 64 -3.66 -35.12 -17.79
CA GLY A 64 -3.78 -35.50 -19.22
C GLY A 64 -4.26 -36.94 -19.43
N ALA A 65 -4.72 -37.23 -20.63
CA ALA A 65 -5.22 -38.55 -21.02
C ALA A 65 -4.54 -39.17 -22.28
N SER A 66 -3.91 -38.39 -23.13
CA SER A 66 -3.37 -38.89 -24.42
C SER A 66 -1.93 -38.48 -24.72
N ALA A 67 -1.43 -37.45 -24.09
CA ALA A 67 -0.04 -37.01 -24.20
C ALA A 67 0.66 -37.28 -22.85
N THR A 68 1.20 -38.47 -22.70
CA THR A 68 1.95 -38.86 -21.49
C THR A 68 3.23 -38.02 -21.40
N PRO A 69 3.54 -37.43 -20.23
CA PRO A 69 4.83 -36.78 -20.01
C PRO A 69 5.99 -37.69 -20.41
N GLU A 70 7.10 -37.14 -20.89
CA GLU A 70 8.28 -37.94 -21.30
C GLU A 70 8.76 -38.90 -20.20
N THR A 71 8.55 -38.49 -18.93
CA THR A 71 8.88 -39.29 -17.73
C THR A 71 8.03 -40.55 -17.56
N LEU A 72 6.85 -40.65 -18.22
CA LEU A 72 5.93 -41.80 -18.12
C LEU A 72 5.79 -42.56 -19.44
N ARG A 73 6.57 -42.26 -20.49
CA ARG A 73 6.51 -42.91 -21.79
C ARG A 73 7.06 -44.33 -21.70
N ASP A 74 6.19 -45.28 -21.37
CA ASP A 74 6.42 -46.70 -21.66
C ASP A 74 5.74 -47.09 -22.99
N ALA A 75 6.41 -47.86 -23.79
CA ALA A 75 6.05 -48.15 -25.22
C ALA A 75 4.73 -48.91 -25.41
N THR A 76 3.99 -49.29 -24.38
CA THR A 76 2.89 -50.25 -24.47
C THR A 76 1.50 -49.70 -24.14
N ASN A 77 1.32 -48.53 -23.51
CA ASN A 77 0.01 -48.04 -23.05
C ASN A 77 -0.41 -46.75 -23.76
N ARG A 78 -1.20 -46.85 -24.81
CA ARG A 78 -1.92 -45.75 -25.44
C ARG A 78 -3.23 -45.53 -24.68
N GLY A 79 -3.33 -44.42 -23.89
CA GLY A 79 -4.60 -44.01 -23.30
C GLY A 79 -4.65 -43.93 -21.76
N ASP A 80 -3.54 -44.16 -21.08
CA ASP A 80 -3.47 -43.99 -19.62
C ASP A 80 -3.69 -42.53 -19.20
N ARG A 81 -4.55 -42.36 -18.23
CA ARG A 81 -4.71 -41.06 -17.57
C ARG A 81 -3.54 -40.84 -16.61
N TRP A 82 -3.01 -39.65 -16.63
CA TRP A 82 -1.89 -39.28 -15.79
C TRP A 82 -2.11 -37.90 -15.14
N MET A 83 -1.42 -37.64 -14.07
CA MET A 83 -1.34 -36.32 -13.43
C MET A 83 0.09 -36.05 -13.00
N THR A 84 0.48 -34.80 -13.08
CA THR A 84 1.70 -34.30 -12.45
C THR A 84 1.33 -33.64 -11.12
N VAL A 85 1.95 -34.10 -10.05
CA VAL A 85 1.76 -33.61 -8.69
C VAL A 85 3.02 -32.93 -8.24
N GLN A 86 2.89 -31.76 -7.72
CA GLN A 86 3.97 -31.03 -7.09
C GLN A 86 3.91 -31.22 -5.57
N LEU A 87 4.98 -31.74 -4.99
CA LEU A 87 5.11 -31.91 -3.55
C LEU A 87 5.28 -30.54 -2.88
N VAL A 88 4.55 -30.33 -1.78
CA VAL A 88 4.49 -29.03 -1.07
C VAL A 88 4.85 -29.10 0.39
N GLY A 89 4.74 -30.29 1.00
CA GLY A 89 5.06 -30.50 2.40
C GLY A 89 4.75 -31.90 2.88
N GLU A 90 4.98 -32.12 4.16
CA GLU A 90 4.71 -33.38 4.84
C GLU A 90 3.98 -33.15 6.18
N SER A 91 3.21 -34.13 6.62
CA SER A 91 2.67 -34.12 7.99
C SER A 91 3.31 -35.22 8.82
N VAL A 92 3.74 -34.88 10.02
CA VAL A 92 4.22 -35.80 11.03
C VAL A 92 3.23 -35.80 12.19
N GLY A 93 2.44 -36.85 12.29
CA GLY A 93 1.30 -36.88 13.20
C GLY A 93 0.20 -35.90 12.79
N VAL A 94 -0.08 -34.90 13.62
CA VAL A 94 -1.09 -33.86 13.38
C VAL A 94 -0.47 -32.52 12.91
N SER A 95 0.86 -32.42 12.85
CA SER A 95 1.55 -31.19 12.46
C SER A 95 1.97 -31.24 11.00
N PHE A 96 1.60 -30.23 10.24
CA PHE A 96 2.05 -30.06 8.86
C PHE A 96 3.30 -29.16 8.81
N GLU A 97 4.31 -29.63 8.07
CA GLU A 97 5.56 -28.88 7.81
C GLU A 97 5.76 -28.69 6.30
N ARG A 98 6.26 -27.52 5.92
CA ARG A 98 6.65 -27.25 4.53
C ARG A 98 7.97 -27.92 4.20
N GLY A 99 8.05 -28.39 2.97
CA GLY A 99 9.20 -29.17 2.51
C GLY A 99 8.99 -30.65 2.76
N ILE A 100 9.90 -31.48 2.29
CA ILE A 100 9.83 -32.93 2.40
C ILE A 100 11.17 -33.44 2.92
N SER A 101 11.13 -34.34 3.87
CA SER A 101 12.32 -35.01 4.42
C SER A 101 12.78 -36.15 3.52
N GLN A 102 11.85 -36.83 2.86
CA GLN A 102 12.10 -37.97 1.98
C GLN A 102 11.24 -37.89 0.71
N TYR A 103 11.78 -38.38 -0.39
CA TYR A 103 11.02 -38.51 -1.65
C TYR A 103 10.19 -39.78 -1.63
N PRO A 104 8.99 -39.78 -2.25
CA PRO A 104 8.21 -40.98 -2.40
C PRO A 104 8.88 -41.94 -3.39
N ALA A 105 8.59 -43.24 -3.25
CA ALA A 105 9.09 -44.26 -4.15
C ALA A 105 8.17 -44.50 -5.36
N ILE A 106 8.72 -45.11 -6.41
CA ILE A 106 7.93 -45.60 -7.55
C ILE A 106 6.96 -46.66 -7.03
N ASN A 107 5.70 -46.60 -7.50
CA ASN A 107 4.55 -47.39 -7.10
C ASN A 107 3.94 -47.06 -5.74
N ASP A 108 4.40 -46.03 -5.03
CA ASP A 108 3.66 -45.54 -3.87
C ASP A 108 2.25 -45.10 -4.25
N GLU A 109 1.32 -45.31 -3.33
CA GLU A 109 -0.09 -44.97 -3.53
C GLU A 109 -0.30 -43.45 -3.40
N VAL A 110 -1.10 -42.88 -4.31
CA VAL A 110 -1.52 -41.48 -4.27
C VAL A 110 -3.01 -41.42 -3.99
N HIS A 111 -3.38 -40.72 -2.94
CA HIS A 111 -4.75 -40.64 -2.44
C HIS A 111 -5.33 -39.24 -2.59
N LEU A 112 -6.65 -39.17 -2.69
CA LEU A 112 -7.40 -37.94 -2.54
C LEU A 112 -7.25 -37.42 -1.09
N VAL A 113 -7.07 -36.12 -0.95
CA VAL A 113 -7.12 -35.44 0.34
C VAL A 113 -8.58 -35.18 0.71
N THR A 114 -8.97 -35.65 1.88
CA THR A 114 -10.35 -35.48 2.40
C THR A 114 -10.48 -34.16 3.17
N ASP A 115 -11.72 -33.74 3.45
CA ASP A 115 -11.98 -32.57 4.30
C ASP A 115 -11.35 -32.74 5.69
N ASP A 116 -11.29 -33.98 6.22
CA ASP A 116 -10.69 -34.26 7.52
C ASP A 116 -9.15 -34.09 7.47
N ASP A 117 -8.49 -34.51 6.37
CA ASP A 117 -7.07 -34.27 6.16
C ASP A 117 -6.77 -32.77 6.07
N LEU A 118 -7.61 -32.02 5.34
CA LEU A 118 -7.50 -30.57 5.21
C LEU A 118 -7.79 -29.84 6.52
N ALA A 119 -8.75 -30.33 7.31
CA ALA A 119 -9.01 -29.79 8.63
C ALA A 119 -7.82 -29.98 9.57
N ASN A 120 -7.08 -31.10 9.46
CA ASN A 120 -5.85 -31.32 10.22
C ASN A 120 -4.72 -30.37 9.78
N ILE A 121 -4.66 -29.99 8.48
CA ILE A 121 -3.65 -29.06 7.97
C ILE A 121 -3.99 -27.61 8.32
N TYR A 122 -5.26 -27.21 8.15
CA TYR A 122 -5.72 -25.82 8.28
C TYR A 122 -6.47 -25.53 9.58
N GLY A 123 -6.91 -26.56 10.30
CA GLY A 123 -7.84 -26.46 11.44
C GLY A 123 -7.18 -26.11 12.77
N ASP A 124 -5.86 -25.94 12.82
CA ASP A 124 -5.21 -25.50 14.05
C ASP A 124 -5.62 -24.04 14.32
N GLU A 125 -6.45 -23.84 15.35
CA GLU A 125 -6.85 -22.52 15.87
C GLU A 125 -5.69 -21.87 16.64
N GLY A 126 -4.47 -21.95 16.11
CA GLY A 126 -3.28 -21.36 16.70
C GLY A 126 -3.46 -19.86 16.93
N THR A 127 -2.93 -19.39 18.04
CA THR A 127 -2.81 -17.94 18.31
C THR A 127 -1.98 -17.30 17.19
N GLY A 128 -2.48 -16.23 16.57
CA GLY A 128 -1.76 -15.51 15.50
C GLY A 128 -2.22 -15.86 14.08
N GLN A 129 -3.31 -16.60 13.92
CA GLN A 129 -3.89 -16.85 12.60
C GLN A 129 -5.12 -15.99 12.32
N VAL A 130 -5.27 -15.58 11.05
CA VAL A 130 -6.37 -14.74 10.55
C VAL A 130 -7.13 -15.48 9.46
N VAL A 131 -8.47 -15.52 9.57
CA VAL A 131 -9.35 -16.10 8.55
C VAL A 131 -9.42 -15.16 7.35
N VAL A 132 -9.08 -15.67 6.17
CA VAL A 132 -9.12 -14.90 4.90
C VAL A 132 -10.37 -15.24 4.09
N GLY A 133 -10.84 -16.47 4.20
CA GLY A 133 -11.98 -16.95 3.42
C GLY A 133 -12.18 -18.45 3.58
N ARG A 134 -12.65 -19.09 2.52
CA ARG A 134 -12.93 -20.53 2.47
C ARG A 134 -12.26 -21.18 1.27
N LEU A 135 -11.90 -22.45 1.41
CA LEU A 135 -11.29 -23.21 0.33
C LEU A 135 -12.24 -23.30 -0.88
N ALA A 136 -11.77 -22.94 -2.07
CA ALA A 136 -12.60 -22.90 -3.27
C ALA A 136 -13.19 -24.27 -3.68
N GLY A 137 -12.52 -25.37 -3.29
CA GLY A 137 -12.95 -26.75 -3.54
C GLY A 137 -13.78 -27.38 -2.43
N ALA A 138 -13.75 -26.82 -1.21
CA ALA A 138 -14.47 -27.32 -0.03
C ALA A 138 -14.88 -26.13 0.86
N GLU A 139 -16.04 -25.55 0.59
CA GLU A 139 -16.53 -24.34 1.27
C GLU A 139 -16.77 -24.50 2.80
N SER A 140 -16.68 -25.73 3.31
CA SER A 140 -16.74 -26.03 4.76
C SER A 140 -15.43 -25.66 5.49
N ILE A 141 -14.30 -25.52 4.75
CA ILE A 141 -12.98 -25.35 5.33
C ILE A 141 -12.57 -23.88 5.27
N GLU A 142 -12.28 -23.30 6.43
CA GLU A 142 -11.73 -21.96 6.54
C GLU A 142 -10.26 -21.94 6.11
N VAL A 143 -9.90 -20.93 5.35
CA VAL A 143 -8.51 -20.64 4.99
C VAL A 143 -7.98 -19.60 5.95
N ARG A 144 -6.94 -19.96 6.67
CA ARG A 144 -6.26 -19.09 7.63
C ARG A 144 -4.83 -18.79 7.16
N VAL A 145 -4.35 -17.63 7.51
CA VAL A 145 -2.97 -17.19 7.24
C VAL A 145 -2.30 -16.74 8.53
N ASP A 146 -1.01 -16.96 8.61
CA ASP A 146 -0.16 -16.56 9.73
C ASP A 146 0.02 -15.03 9.69
N LEU A 147 -0.48 -14.33 10.73
CA LEU A 147 -0.47 -12.87 10.82
C LEU A 147 0.96 -12.33 10.93
N ASP A 148 1.81 -12.99 11.71
CA ASP A 148 3.19 -12.54 11.90
C ASP A 148 3.95 -12.52 10.57
N LYS A 149 3.78 -13.56 9.76
CA LYS A 149 4.41 -13.65 8.44
C LYS A 149 3.75 -12.71 7.44
N LEU A 150 2.41 -12.56 7.49
CA LEU A 150 1.68 -11.64 6.62
C LEU A 150 2.17 -10.19 6.79
N VAL A 151 2.40 -9.77 8.03
CA VAL A 151 2.86 -8.42 8.37
C VAL A 151 4.37 -8.29 8.21
N THR A 152 5.15 -9.12 8.91
CA THR A 152 6.60 -8.91 9.01
C THR A 152 7.39 -9.34 7.77
N ARG A 153 6.81 -10.23 6.92
CA ARG A 153 7.43 -10.71 5.66
C ARG A 153 6.89 -10.02 4.43
N HIS A 154 6.16 -8.96 4.64
CA HIS A 154 5.49 -8.18 3.59
C HIS A 154 4.55 -9.03 2.73
N SER A 155 3.55 -8.39 2.18
CA SER A 155 2.56 -9.08 1.37
C SER A 155 2.17 -8.26 0.14
N ALA A 156 1.66 -8.94 -0.88
CA ALA A 156 1.11 -8.31 -2.07
C ALA A 156 -0.30 -8.83 -2.36
N VAL A 157 -1.25 -7.93 -2.58
CA VAL A 157 -2.61 -8.23 -3.04
C VAL A 157 -2.73 -7.74 -4.49
N LEU A 158 -2.80 -8.67 -5.42
CA LEU A 158 -2.69 -8.38 -6.85
C LEU A 158 -3.94 -8.85 -7.58
N GLY A 159 -4.46 -8.02 -8.51
CA GLY A 159 -5.63 -8.41 -9.29
C GLY A 159 -6.09 -7.31 -10.22
N SER A 160 -6.61 -7.68 -11.39
CA SER A 160 -7.17 -6.75 -12.37
C SER A 160 -8.39 -6.01 -11.83
N THR A 161 -8.77 -4.91 -12.47
CA THR A 161 -10.01 -4.19 -12.17
C THR A 161 -11.22 -5.14 -12.17
N GLY A 162 -12.11 -5.02 -11.19
CA GLY A 162 -13.28 -5.89 -11.05
C GLY A 162 -12.98 -7.33 -10.60
N SER A 163 -11.76 -7.64 -10.15
CA SER A 163 -11.43 -8.96 -9.57
C SER A 163 -11.84 -9.11 -8.10
N GLY A 164 -12.21 -8.02 -7.43
CA GLY A 164 -12.54 -7.97 -6.01
C GLY A 164 -11.36 -7.59 -5.10
N LYS A 165 -10.34 -6.91 -5.63
CA LYS A 165 -9.12 -6.50 -4.91
C LYS A 165 -9.42 -5.67 -3.66
N SER A 166 -10.10 -4.53 -3.79
CA SER A 166 -10.43 -3.63 -2.67
C SER A 166 -11.28 -4.35 -1.61
N THR A 167 -12.25 -5.17 -2.05
CA THR A 167 -13.06 -6.01 -1.15
C THR A 167 -12.20 -7.03 -0.41
N THR A 168 -11.22 -7.64 -1.07
CA THR A 168 -10.28 -8.59 -0.45
C THR A 168 -9.44 -7.91 0.63
N VAL A 169 -8.90 -6.73 0.35
CA VAL A 169 -8.15 -5.93 1.32
C VAL A 169 -9.04 -5.56 2.50
N ALA A 170 -10.23 -5.01 2.26
CA ALA A 170 -11.17 -4.64 3.34
C ALA A 170 -11.54 -5.86 4.21
N SER A 171 -11.81 -7.02 3.59
CA SER A 171 -12.10 -8.27 4.30
C SER A 171 -10.94 -8.70 5.20
N LEU A 172 -9.72 -8.69 4.66
CA LEU A 172 -8.52 -9.07 5.40
C LEU A 172 -8.25 -8.12 6.57
N LEU A 173 -8.33 -6.81 6.34
CA LEU A 173 -8.13 -5.81 7.39
C LEU A 173 -9.20 -5.91 8.48
N THR A 174 -10.47 -6.18 8.11
CA THR A 174 -11.55 -6.42 9.05
C THR A 174 -11.30 -7.69 9.86
N SER A 175 -10.75 -8.75 9.26
CA SER A 175 -10.42 -9.98 9.97
C SER A 175 -9.29 -9.78 10.99
N ILE A 176 -8.32 -8.90 10.71
CA ILE A 176 -7.26 -8.54 11.65
C ILE A 176 -7.80 -7.63 12.76
N ALA A 177 -8.51 -6.57 12.41
CA ALA A 177 -8.98 -5.53 13.34
C ALA A 177 -10.19 -5.94 14.18
N GLY A 178 -10.87 -7.04 13.81
CA GLY A 178 -12.16 -7.43 14.35
C GLY A 178 -13.33 -6.76 13.63
N ASN A 179 -14.53 -7.32 13.84
CA ASN A 179 -15.75 -6.87 13.14
C ASN A 179 -16.47 -5.69 13.81
N GLY A 180 -15.82 -4.99 14.75
CA GLY A 180 -16.53 -4.06 15.63
C GLY A 180 -17.49 -4.75 16.63
N VAL A 181 -17.52 -6.08 16.62
CA VAL A 181 -18.21 -6.93 17.60
C VAL A 181 -17.15 -7.43 18.56
N THR A 182 -17.33 -7.18 19.82
CA THR A 182 -16.37 -7.40 20.91
C THR A 182 -16.03 -8.87 21.18
N PRO A 183 -14.81 -9.16 21.69
CA PRO A 183 -13.58 -8.37 21.63
C PRO A 183 -12.81 -8.62 20.33
N PRO A 184 -12.03 -7.67 19.80
CA PRO A 184 -11.15 -7.93 18.67
C PRO A 184 -10.10 -8.96 19.04
N THR A 185 -9.76 -9.85 18.10
CA THR A 185 -8.72 -10.88 18.32
C THR A 185 -7.37 -10.25 18.56
N PHE A 186 -7.09 -9.11 17.91
CA PHE A 186 -5.84 -8.35 18.00
C PHE A 186 -6.11 -6.89 18.39
N PRO A 187 -6.45 -6.59 19.67
CA PRO A 187 -6.86 -5.25 20.10
C PRO A 187 -5.78 -4.17 19.97
N SER A 188 -4.49 -4.59 19.92
CA SER A 188 -3.35 -3.68 19.75
C SER A 188 -2.86 -3.61 18.30
N SER A 189 -3.61 -4.15 17.33
CA SER A 189 -3.23 -4.07 15.92
C SER A 189 -3.13 -2.61 15.48
N ARG A 190 -2.12 -2.32 14.63
CA ARG A 190 -1.83 -0.99 14.14
C ARG A 190 -1.63 -1.04 12.63
N ILE A 191 -2.56 -0.43 11.91
CA ILE A 191 -2.63 -0.47 10.45
C ILE A 191 -2.77 0.94 9.92
N LEU A 192 -1.89 1.34 9.01
CA LEU A 192 -1.94 2.60 8.26
C LEU A 192 -2.27 2.29 6.81
N LEU A 193 -3.43 2.72 6.33
CA LEU A 193 -3.88 2.54 4.96
C LEU A 193 -3.74 3.85 4.18
N LEU A 194 -2.94 3.83 3.13
CA LEU A 194 -2.82 4.92 2.15
C LEU A 194 -3.84 4.67 1.04
N ASP A 195 -4.98 5.35 1.10
CA ASP A 195 -6.13 5.18 0.21
C ASP A 195 -6.16 6.31 -0.82
N ILE A 196 -5.65 6.07 -2.03
CA ILE A 196 -5.55 7.11 -3.06
C ILE A 196 -6.85 7.34 -3.84
N HIS A 197 -7.85 6.49 -3.65
CA HIS A 197 -9.15 6.60 -4.31
C HIS A 197 -10.31 6.91 -3.36
N GLY A 198 -10.11 6.81 -2.04
CA GLY A 198 -11.14 7.07 -1.03
C GLY A 198 -12.20 5.96 -0.97
N GLU A 199 -11.81 4.71 -1.26
CA GLU A 199 -12.75 3.58 -1.36
C GLU A 199 -13.08 2.93 -0.01
N TYR A 200 -12.19 3.04 1.00
CA TYR A 200 -12.24 2.23 2.22
C TYR A 200 -12.96 2.86 3.39
N ALA A 201 -13.18 4.17 3.39
CA ALA A 201 -13.76 4.90 4.51
C ALA A 201 -15.12 4.33 4.96
N SER A 202 -16.01 4.02 4.02
CA SER A 202 -17.32 3.42 4.31
C SER A 202 -17.22 1.96 4.80
N ALA A 203 -16.31 1.19 4.20
CA ALA A 203 -16.14 -0.23 4.50
C ALA A 203 -15.58 -0.47 5.91
N LEU A 204 -14.67 0.37 6.37
CA LEU A 204 -13.93 0.20 7.61
C LEU A 204 -14.34 1.19 8.73
N ARG A 205 -15.45 1.93 8.56
CA ARG A 205 -15.90 3.01 9.45
C ARG A 205 -15.94 2.66 10.94
N ASP A 206 -16.26 1.40 11.29
CA ASP A 206 -16.38 0.98 12.67
C ASP A 206 -15.03 0.72 13.34
N VAL A 207 -14.00 0.38 12.55
CA VAL A 207 -12.66 -0.01 13.00
C VAL A 207 -11.55 0.94 12.53
N ALA A 208 -11.90 2.00 11.80
CA ALA A 208 -10.92 2.96 11.26
C ALA A 208 -11.21 4.40 11.69
N THR A 209 -10.13 5.17 11.88
CA THR A 209 -10.15 6.64 11.89
C THR A 209 -9.74 7.11 10.50
N VAL A 210 -10.51 8.03 9.90
CA VAL A 210 -10.30 8.50 8.53
C VAL A 210 -9.84 9.94 8.54
N PHE A 211 -8.68 10.22 7.93
CA PHE A 211 -8.16 11.55 7.69
C PHE A 211 -8.29 11.89 6.20
N ARG A 212 -8.88 13.05 5.89
CA ARG A 212 -9.15 13.48 4.51
C ARG A 212 -8.88 14.96 4.32
N VAL A 213 -8.49 15.37 3.10
CA VAL A 213 -8.22 16.79 2.76
C VAL A 213 -9.46 17.66 2.98
N ASN A 214 -10.64 17.20 2.53
CA ASN A 214 -11.94 17.85 2.78
C ASN A 214 -12.79 16.85 3.57
N PRO A 215 -12.71 16.85 4.92
CA PRO A 215 -13.38 15.86 5.73
C PRO A 215 -14.90 16.04 5.71
N GLY A 216 -15.61 14.91 5.62
CA GLY A 216 -17.04 14.83 5.84
C GLY A 216 -17.37 14.56 7.30
N GLU A 217 -18.65 14.29 7.60
CA GLU A 217 -19.11 13.96 8.95
C GLU A 217 -18.40 12.69 9.48
N GLY A 218 -17.84 12.79 10.69
CA GLY A 218 -17.11 11.69 11.33
C GLY A 218 -15.72 11.40 10.76
N GLN A 219 -15.19 12.29 9.92
CA GLN A 219 -13.82 12.25 9.40
C GLN A 219 -12.99 13.38 9.99
N GLU A 220 -11.68 13.18 10.06
CA GLU A 220 -10.71 14.13 10.56
C GLU A 220 -10.00 14.86 9.40
N PRO A 221 -9.59 16.13 9.58
CA PRO A 221 -8.79 16.80 8.55
C PRO A 221 -7.40 16.19 8.45
N LEU A 222 -6.99 15.92 7.19
CA LEU A 222 -5.64 15.47 6.87
C LEU A 222 -4.70 16.68 6.86
N HIS A 223 -3.73 16.67 7.78
CA HIS A 223 -2.64 17.64 7.83
C HIS A 223 -1.31 16.91 7.72
N ILE A 224 -0.43 17.38 6.84
CA ILE A 224 0.91 16.81 6.62
C ILE A 224 1.91 17.96 6.66
N PRO A 225 2.66 18.14 7.76
CA PRO A 225 3.55 19.27 7.89
C PRO A 225 4.70 19.19 6.88
N TYR A 226 4.83 20.20 6.02
CA TYR A 226 5.88 20.26 4.99
C TYR A 226 7.30 20.22 5.56
N TRP A 227 7.50 20.73 6.76
CA TRP A 227 8.79 20.78 7.43
C TRP A 227 9.26 19.41 7.96
N ALA A 228 8.39 18.41 7.97
CA ALA A 228 8.70 17.03 8.29
C ALA A 228 8.97 16.16 7.05
N ILE A 229 8.74 16.71 5.85
CA ILE A 229 9.09 16.07 4.58
C ILE A 229 10.54 16.44 4.24
N GLY A 230 11.24 15.60 3.48
CA GLY A 230 12.60 15.91 3.00
C GLY A 230 12.65 17.25 2.27
N VAL A 231 13.62 18.10 2.62
CA VAL A 231 13.71 19.46 2.09
C VAL A 231 13.97 19.47 0.58
N SER A 232 14.70 18.49 0.06
CA SER A 232 14.99 18.37 -1.40
C SER A 232 13.70 18.21 -2.19
N GLU A 233 12.80 17.32 -1.75
CA GLU A 233 11.49 17.08 -2.35
C GLU A 233 10.58 18.30 -2.25
N LEU A 234 10.58 18.93 -1.08
CA LEU A 234 9.82 20.15 -0.84
C LEU A 234 10.25 21.28 -1.77
N LEU A 235 11.56 21.54 -1.90
CA LEU A 235 12.09 22.56 -2.80
C LEU A 235 11.79 22.24 -4.27
N THR A 236 11.95 20.99 -4.68
CA THR A 236 11.60 20.56 -6.04
C THR A 236 10.12 20.80 -6.33
N PHE A 237 9.25 20.50 -5.40
CA PHE A 237 7.81 20.79 -5.52
C PHE A 237 7.53 22.29 -5.60
N LEU A 238 8.09 23.10 -4.70
CA LEU A 238 7.79 24.53 -4.59
C LEU A 238 8.39 25.36 -5.74
N MET A 239 9.61 25.06 -6.12
CA MET A 239 10.44 25.92 -6.97
C MET A 239 10.81 25.28 -8.31
N GLY A 240 10.62 23.95 -8.46
CA GLY A 240 11.12 23.20 -9.60
C GLY A 240 12.64 23.09 -9.59
N LYS A 241 13.26 23.11 -10.76
CA LYS A 241 14.72 22.97 -10.86
C LYS A 241 15.43 24.27 -10.48
N VAL A 242 16.29 24.17 -9.48
CA VAL A 242 17.14 25.25 -8.96
C VAL A 242 18.60 24.84 -9.14
N ASP A 243 19.52 25.79 -9.35
CA ASP A 243 20.97 25.49 -9.44
C ASP A 243 21.56 25.16 -8.04
N ASP A 244 22.65 24.38 -8.02
CA ASP A 244 23.25 23.86 -6.79
C ASP A 244 23.69 24.95 -5.81
N LYS A 245 24.15 26.10 -6.33
CA LYS A 245 24.58 27.23 -5.50
C LYS A 245 23.37 27.85 -4.78
N ALA A 246 22.26 28.02 -5.48
CA ALA A 246 21.06 28.56 -4.89
C ALA A 246 20.44 27.55 -3.90
N VAL A 247 20.44 26.26 -4.22
CA VAL A 247 20.02 25.19 -3.28
C VAL A 247 20.83 25.28 -1.99
N THR A 248 22.17 25.33 -2.05
CA THR A 248 23.02 25.44 -0.86
C THR A 248 22.64 26.66 -0.01
N SER A 249 22.47 27.83 -0.64
CA SER A 249 22.08 29.05 0.08
C SER A 249 20.69 28.96 0.74
N ILE A 250 19.76 28.27 0.11
CA ILE A 250 18.41 28.02 0.66
C ILE A 250 18.50 27.08 1.88
N LEU A 251 19.27 25.99 1.75
CA LEU A 251 19.49 25.04 2.85
C LEU A 251 20.17 25.71 4.05
N ASP A 252 21.19 26.53 3.83
CA ASP A 252 21.87 27.31 4.89
C ASP A 252 20.89 28.24 5.60
N ARG A 253 19.97 28.85 4.85
CA ARG A 253 18.93 29.71 5.43
C ARG A 253 17.95 28.93 6.28
N ILE A 254 17.47 27.76 5.80
CA ILE A 254 16.57 26.87 6.55
C ILE A 254 17.26 26.42 7.86
N ILE A 255 18.54 26.06 7.81
CA ILE A 255 19.31 25.69 9.00
C ILE A 255 19.38 26.87 9.99
N ALA A 256 19.64 28.09 9.49
CA ALA A 256 19.68 29.27 10.34
C ALA A 256 18.32 29.56 11.01
N ASP A 257 17.21 29.40 10.29
CA ASP A 257 15.86 29.56 10.86
C ASP A 257 15.57 28.50 11.93
N LYS A 258 15.96 27.25 11.71
CA LYS A 258 15.86 26.17 12.71
C LYS A 258 16.77 26.42 13.93
N MET A 259 17.97 26.96 13.73
CA MET A 259 18.87 27.37 14.82
C MET A 259 18.22 28.45 15.69
N ASN A 260 17.64 29.50 15.08
CA ASN A 260 16.93 30.55 15.80
C ASN A 260 15.74 29.99 16.59
N LEU A 261 15.01 29.01 16.03
CA LEU A 261 13.87 28.38 16.70
C LEU A 261 14.30 27.66 17.99
N ILE A 262 15.37 26.86 17.95
CA ILE A 262 15.83 26.10 19.14
C ILE A 262 16.43 26.98 20.22
N GLU A 263 16.77 28.25 19.95
CA GLU A 263 17.13 29.24 20.99
C GLU A 263 15.92 29.68 21.80
N THR A 264 14.72 29.65 21.22
CA THR A 264 13.47 30.12 21.81
C THR A 264 12.57 28.99 22.30
N GLN A 265 12.68 27.80 21.71
CA GLN A 265 11.85 26.64 22.05
C GLN A 265 12.74 25.39 22.22
N VAL A 266 12.47 24.63 23.29
CA VAL A 266 13.20 23.39 23.59
C VAL A 266 12.54 22.20 22.88
N PHE A 267 13.29 21.52 22.03
CA PHE A 267 12.90 20.25 21.40
C PHE A 267 13.72 19.11 22.01
N ALA A 268 13.03 18.09 22.51
CA ALA A 268 13.72 16.96 23.14
C ALA A 268 14.59 16.20 22.12
N GLY A 269 15.85 15.94 22.50
CA GLY A 269 16.77 15.16 21.67
C GLY A 269 17.45 15.93 20.53
N VAL A 270 17.24 17.23 20.40
CA VAL A 270 17.88 18.07 19.38
C VAL A 270 19.25 18.56 19.87
N ASP A 271 20.29 18.31 19.05
CA ASP A 271 21.63 18.88 19.23
C ASP A 271 21.86 19.99 18.20
N ALA A 272 22.06 21.22 18.69
CA ALA A 272 22.33 22.39 17.85
C ALA A 272 23.53 22.22 16.89
N ASN A 273 24.53 21.43 17.30
CA ASN A 273 25.73 21.20 16.48
C ASN A 273 25.51 20.16 15.36
N ALA A 274 24.41 19.40 15.42
CA ALA A 274 24.07 18.35 14.46
C ALA A 274 22.88 18.71 13.56
N LEU A 275 22.41 19.98 13.61
CA LEU A 275 21.30 20.44 12.79
C LEU A 275 21.60 20.41 11.30
N THR A 276 20.68 19.87 10.54
CA THR A 276 20.66 19.87 9.07
C THR A 276 19.36 20.48 8.56
N ALA A 277 19.29 20.76 7.28
CA ALA A 277 18.04 21.20 6.67
C ALA A 277 16.93 20.15 6.80
N ASP A 278 17.28 18.85 6.81
CA ASP A 278 16.33 17.72 6.97
C ASP A 278 16.03 17.36 8.44
N SER A 279 16.64 18.05 9.42
CA SER A 279 16.22 17.88 10.82
C SER A 279 14.72 18.16 10.96
N PRO A 280 13.93 17.28 11.61
CA PRO A 280 12.46 17.39 11.63
C PRO A 280 12.00 18.49 12.61
N LEU A 281 12.31 19.73 12.26
CA LEU A 281 11.97 20.94 13.01
C LEU A 281 11.22 21.92 12.11
N PRO A 282 10.24 22.66 12.66
CA PRO A 282 9.48 23.64 11.91
C PRO A 282 10.33 24.81 11.41
N PHE A 283 9.95 25.37 10.27
CA PHE A 283 10.45 26.63 9.72
C PHE A 283 9.37 27.27 8.84
N SER A 284 9.35 28.60 8.73
CA SER A 284 8.32 29.31 7.97
C SER A 284 8.64 29.44 6.50
N LEU A 285 7.86 28.81 5.62
CA LEU A 285 7.98 29.02 4.15
C LEU A 285 7.64 30.46 3.72
N LYS A 286 6.73 31.13 4.43
CA LYS A 286 6.36 32.53 4.17
C LYS A 286 7.53 33.46 4.47
N GLN A 287 8.21 33.25 5.59
CA GLN A 287 9.40 34.01 5.95
C GLN A 287 10.57 33.68 5.01
N LEU A 288 10.80 32.40 4.74
CA LEU A 288 11.85 31.96 3.80
C LEU A 288 11.65 32.60 2.42
N TRP A 289 10.43 32.57 1.87
CA TRP A 289 10.12 33.23 0.60
C TRP A 289 10.43 34.73 0.65
N PHE A 290 10.03 35.42 1.72
CA PHE A 290 10.23 36.87 1.88
C PHE A 290 11.71 37.21 1.91
N ASP A 291 12.52 36.44 2.63
CA ASP A 291 13.95 36.67 2.76
C ASP A 291 14.73 36.36 1.47
N LEU A 292 14.25 35.40 0.69
CA LEU A 292 14.87 35.06 -0.60
C LEU A 292 14.47 36.01 -1.72
N ILE A 293 13.22 36.54 -1.73
CA ILE A 293 12.77 37.45 -2.80
C ILE A 293 13.34 38.85 -2.63
N ASP A 294 13.59 39.28 -1.41
CA ASP A 294 14.04 40.64 -1.15
C ASP A 294 15.40 41.01 -1.84
N PRO A 295 16.48 40.19 -1.76
CA PRO A 295 17.70 40.45 -2.50
C PRO A 295 17.52 40.50 -4.04
N GLU A 296 16.56 39.76 -4.58
CA GLU A 296 16.28 39.66 -6.02
C GLU A 296 15.66 40.96 -6.60
N ILE A 297 14.94 41.72 -5.75
CA ILE A 297 14.17 42.90 -6.17
C ILE A 297 14.69 44.23 -5.59
N ARG A 298 15.59 44.15 -4.58
CA ARG A 298 16.09 45.30 -3.87
C ARG A 298 16.87 46.23 -4.79
N THR A 299 16.64 47.54 -4.64
CA THR A 299 17.43 48.61 -5.27
C THR A 299 17.94 49.60 -4.21
N TYR A 300 18.92 50.40 -4.53
CA TYR A 300 19.59 51.32 -3.62
C TYR A 300 19.67 52.73 -4.18
N LEU A 301 19.57 53.72 -3.29
CA LEU A 301 19.68 55.14 -3.67
C LEU A 301 21.13 55.58 -3.87
N ASP A 302 22.11 54.80 -3.36
CA ASP A 302 23.55 55.13 -3.40
C ASP A 302 24.32 53.99 -4.12
N ASP A 303 25.46 54.37 -4.72
CA ASP A 303 26.33 53.43 -5.44
C ASP A 303 27.03 52.44 -4.48
N ALA A 304 27.25 52.84 -3.22
CA ALA A 304 27.80 51.97 -2.19
C ALA A 304 26.80 50.88 -1.74
N ARG A 305 25.53 50.93 -2.19
CA ARG A 305 24.45 49.98 -1.87
C ARG A 305 24.25 49.83 -0.36
N THR A 306 24.24 50.94 0.35
CA THR A 306 23.97 50.98 1.80
C THR A 306 22.58 51.48 2.13
N ASN A 307 21.96 52.32 1.27
CA ASN A 307 20.65 52.92 1.49
C ASN A 307 19.61 52.35 0.51
N PRO A 308 18.72 51.42 0.98
CA PRO A 308 17.71 50.82 0.14
C PRO A 308 16.72 51.86 -0.40
N ALA A 309 16.36 51.79 -1.68
CA ALA A 309 15.35 52.65 -2.32
C ALA A 309 13.91 52.14 -2.03
N LEU A 310 13.60 51.82 -0.78
CA LEU A 310 12.33 51.28 -0.32
C LEU A 310 11.22 52.30 -0.50
N VAL A 311 10.10 51.92 -1.14
CA VAL A 311 8.88 52.70 -1.31
C VAL A 311 7.80 52.28 -0.33
N GLU A 312 7.67 50.96 -0.13
CA GLU A 312 6.67 50.37 0.71
C GLU A 312 7.19 49.07 1.31
N ALA A 313 7.03 48.90 2.62
CA ALA A 313 7.41 47.66 3.30
C ALA A 313 6.42 46.57 2.92
N GLY A 314 6.94 45.37 2.64
CA GLY A 314 6.15 44.17 2.41
C GLY A 314 5.65 43.54 3.70
N ASP A 315 4.93 42.44 3.54
CA ASP A 315 4.41 41.65 4.65
C ASP A 315 4.56 40.15 4.32
N PRO A 316 5.47 39.43 4.98
CA PRO A 316 5.68 38.03 4.74
C PRO A 316 4.41 37.19 5.03
N ALA A 317 3.62 37.54 6.04
CA ALA A 317 2.38 36.80 6.36
C ALA A 317 1.37 36.81 5.22
N LEU A 318 1.34 37.90 4.45
CA LEU A 318 0.47 38.06 3.27
C LEU A 318 1.20 37.76 1.95
N LEU A 319 2.41 37.22 1.97
CA LEU A 319 3.25 36.97 0.80
C LEU A 319 3.41 38.23 -0.09
N ARG A 320 3.54 39.40 0.55
CA ARG A 320 3.80 40.68 -0.10
C ARG A 320 5.26 41.04 0.03
N ALA A 321 5.96 41.08 -1.11
CA ALA A 321 7.34 41.52 -1.15
C ALA A 321 7.47 43.03 -0.87
N ASN A 322 8.64 43.47 -0.41
CA ASN A 322 9.00 44.88 -0.36
C ASN A 322 8.88 45.51 -1.75
N ARG A 323 8.45 46.76 -1.84
CA ARG A 323 8.41 47.51 -3.07
C ARG A 323 9.53 48.57 -3.09
N TYR A 324 10.38 48.48 -4.07
CA TYR A 324 11.50 49.39 -4.28
C TYR A 324 11.28 50.27 -5.51
N GLN A 325 11.94 51.42 -5.56
CA GLN A 325 11.99 52.23 -6.77
C GLN A 325 12.68 51.43 -7.90
N PRO A 326 12.06 51.35 -9.11
CA PRO A 326 12.62 50.57 -10.19
C PRO A 326 13.97 51.21 -10.69
N ALA A 327 14.95 50.35 -10.87
CA ALA A 327 16.23 50.80 -11.48
C ALA A 327 16.01 51.10 -12.96
N THR A 328 16.49 52.27 -13.42
CA THR A 328 16.36 52.70 -14.80
C THR A 328 17.64 52.40 -15.63
N SER A 329 18.79 52.28 -14.95
CA SER A 329 20.06 51.85 -15.56
C SER A 329 20.96 51.19 -14.51
N THR A 330 22.03 50.53 -14.99
CA THR A 330 23.00 49.89 -14.11
C THR A 330 23.96 50.87 -13.41
N ASN A 331 24.08 52.11 -13.90
CA ASN A 331 25.08 53.09 -13.49
C ASN A 331 24.49 54.40 -12.93
N SER A 332 23.18 54.45 -12.65
CA SER A 332 22.50 55.58 -12.01
C SER A 332 21.51 55.12 -10.97
N ALA A 333 21.25 55.96 -9.94
CA ALA A 333 20.26 55.68 -8.93
C ALA A 333 18.84 55.60 -9.50
N PRO A 334 18.01 54.67 -9.04
CA PRO A 334 18.32 53.59 -8.08
C PRO A 334 19.20 52.49 -8.69
N TYR A 335 20.21 52.05 -7.94
CA TYR A 335 21.16 51.02 -8.35
C TYR A 335 20.60 49.60 -8.05
N ILE A 336 20.82 48.66 -8.96
CA ILE A 336 20.44 47.26 -8.81
C ILE A 336 21.29 46.57 -7.72
N ASN A 337 20.67 45.75 -6.90
CA ASN A 337 21.38 44.90 -5.95
C ASN A 337 22.30 43.89 -6.69
N ARG A 338 23.51 43.68 -6.17
CA ARG A 338 24.46 42.66 -6.64
C ARG A 338 24.96 41.74 -5.52
N GLN A 339 24.46 41.96 -4.29
CA GLN A 339 24.86 41.20 -3.11
C GLN A 339 23.78 40.18 -2.80
N ASN A 340 24.19 38.94 -2.55
CA ASN A 340 23.32 37.81 -2.19
C ASN A 340 22.18 37.54 -3.20
N VAL A 341 22.36 37.90 -4.47
CA VAL A 341 21.40 37.63 -5.55
C VAL A 341 21.68 36.22 -6.07
N LEU A 342 20.67 35.37 -6.01
CA LEU A 342 20.73 33.97 -6.47
C LEU A 342 20.19 33.78 -7.89
N SER A 343 19.57 34.83 -8.45
CA SER A 343 18.93 34.82 -9.78
C SER A 343 17.78 33.79 -9.92
N ILE A 344 17.02 33.59 -8.85
CA ILE A 344 15.92 32.62 -8.73
C ILE A 344 14.54 33.27 -8.65
N LYS A 345 14.38 34.50 -9.07
CA LYS A 345 13.12 35.25 -8.99
C LYS A 345 11.92 34.47 -9.57
N ARG A 346 12.13 33.81 -10.74
CA ARG A 346 11.07 33.01 -11.38
C ARG A 346 10.63 31.85 -10.49
N GLN A 347 11.57 31.16 -9.86
CA GLN A 347 11.31 30.05 -8.94
C GLN A 347 10.59 30.53 -7.67
N LEU A 348 10.93 31.71 -7.16
CA LEU A 348 10.24 32.35 -6.03
C LEU A 348 8.82 32.80 -6.38
N ASP A 349 8.57 33.27 -7.60
CA ASP A 349 7.24 33.57 -8.09
C ASP A 349 6.39 32.27 -8.19
N GLN A 350 7.00 31.14 -8.61
CA GLN A 350 6.38 29.82 -8.60
C GLN A 350 6.07 29.36 -7.17
N MET A 351 7.02 29.47 -6.24
CA MET A 351 6.83 29.15 -4.83
C MET A 351 5.67 29.93 -4.23
N LYS A 352 5.61 31.25 -4.46
CA LYS A 352 4.49 32.08 -4.04
C LYS A 352 3.14 31.58 -4.61
N SER A 353 3.10 31.23 -5.89
CA SER A 353 1.91 30.70 -6.53
C SER A 353 1.44 29.41 -5.86
N ARG A 354 2.37 28.52 -5.49
CA ARG A 354 2.05 27.28 -4.74
C ARG A 354 1.54 27.57 -3.33
N LEU A 355 2.15 28.52 -2.63
CA LEU A 355 1.72 28.93 -1.28
C LEU A 355 0.35 29.60 -1.24
N LEU A 356 -0.15 30.11 -2.37
CA LEU A 356 -1.49 30.71 -2.51
C LEU A 356 -2.54 29.73 -3.07
N ASP A 357 -2.14 28.54 -3.48
CA ASP A 357 -3.02 27.57 -4.10
C ASP A 357 -3.64 26.64 -3.04
N ARG A 358 -4.95 26.82 -2.82
CA ARG A 358 -5.71 26.10 -1.77
C ARG A 358 -5.67 24.58 -1.89
N GLN A 359 -5.44 24.05 -3.09
CA GLN A 359 -5.34 22.60 -3.26
C GLN A 359 -4.20 21.97 -2.47
N PHE A 360 -3.22 22.78 -2.00
CA PHE A 360 -2.09 22.34 -1.18
C PHE A 360 -2.19 22.75 0.30
N ASP A 361 -3.31 23.31 0.74
CA ASP A 361 -3.49 23.78 2.12
C ASP A 361 -3.22 22.66 3.15
N PHE A 362 -3.64 21.43 2.85
CA PHE A 362 -3.42 20.28 3.74
C PHE A 362 -1.93 20.03 4.07
N MET A 363 -1.02 20.53 3.25
CA MET A 363 0.44 20.39 3.41
C MET A 363 1.12 21.73 3.72
N LEU A 364 0.78 22.80 2.97
CA LEU A 364 1.46 24.09 3.09
C LEU A 364 0.88 24.97 4.22
N HIS A 365 -0.39 24.72 4.60
CA HIS A 365 -1.11 25.35 5.71
C HIS A 365 -1.72 24.27 6.61
N PRO A 366 -0.90 23.41 7.25
CA PRO A 366 -1.36 22.21 7.96
C PRO A 366 -2.00 22.50 9.33
N GLY A 367 -2.79 23.54 9.47
CA GLY A 367 -3.51 23.87 10.70
C GLY A 367 -2.57 24.13 11.88
N ALA A 368 -2.73 23.38 12.98
CA ALA A 368 -1.91 23.55 14.19
C ALA A 368 -0.40 23.29 13.97
N TRP A 369 -0.03 22.62 12.89
CA TRP A 369 1.37 22.37 12.49
C TRP A 369 1.92 23.44 11.54
N GLU A 370 1.14 24.50 11.19
CA GLU A 370 1.65 25.58 10.35
C GLU A 370 2.58 26.49 11.18
N PRO A 371 3.86 26.65 10.77
CA PRO A 371 4.77 27.54 11.48
C PRO A 371 4.38 29.01 11.31
N ALA A 372 4.38 29.75 12.42
CA ALA A 372 4.37 31.21 12.41
C ALA A 372 5.65 31.75 11.73
N LEU A 373 5.76 33.06 11.57
CA LEU A 373 6.92 33.66 10.88
C LEU A 373 8.26 33.40 11.61
N ASP A 374 8.21 33.20 12.92
CA ASP A 374 9.35 32.83 13.75
C ASP A 374 9.65 31.34 13.81
N GLY A 375 8.87 30.52 13.10
CA GLY A 375 8.99 29.07 13.05
C GLY A 375 8.22 28.30 14.13
N GLN A 376 7.63 28.97 15.12
CA GLN A 376 6.87 28.30 16.18
C GLN A 376 5.57 27.68 15.64
N THR A 377 5.16 26.53 16.18
CA THR A 377 3.92 25.82 15.84
C THR A 377 3.07 25.57 17.09
N GLU A 378 1.75 25.40 16.90
CA GLU A 378 0.84 25.02 17.99
C GLU A 378 0.93 23.53 18.33
N ALA A 379 1.27 22.68 17.36
CA ALA A 379 1.46 21.23 17.52
C ALA A 379 2.75 20.76 16.85
N ASP A 380 3.31 19.62 17.30
CA ASP A 380 4.56 19.04 16.81
C ASP A 380 4.33 17.60 16.32
N LEU A 381 5.40 16.89 15.96
CA LEU A 381 5.35 15.51 15.43
C LEU A 381 4.78 14.47 16.40
N PRO A 382 5.00 14.53 17.72
CA PRO A 382 4.37 13.62 18.65
C PRO A 382 2.85 13.58 18.50
N GLU A 383 2.18 14.75 18.45
CA GLU A 383 0.73 14.85 18.30
C GLU A 383 0.27 14.32 16.93
N LEU A 384 1.05 14.53 15.87
CA LEU A 384 0.75 13.98 14.55
C LEU A 384 0.80 12.46 14.55
N LEU A 385 1.87 11.90 15.10
CA LEU A 385 2.07 10.45 15.18
C LEU A 385 1.04 9.78 16.10
N GLU A 386 0.66 10.43 17.20
CA GLU A 386 -0.41 9.96 18.10
C GLU A 386 -1.74 9.87 17.35
N ARG A 387 -2.09 10.88 16.55
CA ARG A 387 -3.30 10.84 15.70
C ARG A 387 -3.25 9.72 14.65
N TRP A 388 -2.10 9.49 14.02
CA TRP A 388 -1.98 8.51 12.93
C TRP A 388 -1.74 7.08 13.44
N LEU A 389 -1.02 6.90 14.52
CA LEU A 389 -0.56 5.60 15.01
C LEU A 389 -1.07 5.25 16.42
N GLY A 390 -1.52 6.23 17.19
CA GLY A 390 -1.98 6.09 18.57
C GLY A 390 -3.50 6.03 18.75
N SER A 391 -4.29 6.06 17.66
CA SER A 391 -5.75 6.00 17.70
C SER A 391 -6.27 4.79 18.48
N GLU A 392 -7.42 4.96 19.15
CA GLU A 392 -8.16 3.85 19.79
C GLU A 392 -8.63 2.79 18.78
N LYS A 393 -8.87 3.20 17.52
CA LYS A 393 -9.20 2.29 16.44
C LYS A 393 -7.94 1.68 15.83
N PRO A 394 -7.97 0.39 15.48
CA PRO A 394 -6.80 -0.33 14.98
C PRO A 394 -6.33 0.10 13.59
N ILE A 395 -7.18 0.78 12.82
CA ILE A 395 -6.90 1.21 11.45
C ILE A 395 -6.93 2.74 11.38
N THR A 396 -5.92 3.31 10.75
CA THR A 396 -5.92 4.71 10.31
C THR A 396 -5.94 4.72 8.78
N ILE A 397 -6.88 5.43 8.20
CA ILE A 397 -6.98 5.64 6.75
C ILE A 397 -6.56 7.08 6.46
N LEU A 398 -5.50 7.24 5.67
CA LEU A 398 -5.17 8.50 5.03
C LEU A 398 -5.82 8.50 3.64
N ASP A 399 -6.99 9.13 3.55
CA ASP A 399 -7.73 9.28 2.30
C ASP A 399 -7.09 10.41 1.47
N LEU A 400 -6.33 9.99 0.46
CA LEU A 400 -5.58 10.86 -0.44
C LEU A 400 -6.34 11.18 -1.73
N SER A 401 -7.63 10.82 -1.83
CA SER A 401 -8.44 11.02 -3.05
C SER A 401 -8.60 12.49 -3.43
N GLY A 402 -8.47 13.40 -2.47
CA GLY A 402 -8.46 14.85 -2.69
C GLY A 402 -7.08 15.45 -3.01
N VAL A 403 -6.03 14.63 -3.01
CA VAL A 403 -4.64 15.09 -3.25
C VAL A 403 -4.36 15.15 -4.75
N PRO A 404 -3.81 16.27 -5.27
CA PRO A 404 -3.40 16.35 -6.67
C PRO A 404 -2.36 15.30 -7.04
N SER A 405 -2.52 14.67 -8.19
CA SER A 405 -1.60 13.62 -8.67
C SER A 405 -0.16 14.08 -8.81
N THR A 406 0.06 15.38 -9.03
CA THR A 406 1.38 15.99 -9.17
C THR A 406 2.23 15.97 -7.91
N VAL A 407 1.61 15.83 -6.73
CA VAL A 407 2.32 15.79 -5.43
C VAL A 407 2.18 14.46 -4.71
N LEU A 408 1.30 13.58 -5.20
CA LEU A 408 0.96 12.33 -4.52
C LEU A 408 2.19 11.47 -4.20
N GLU A 409 3.10 11.33 -5.14
CA GLU A 409 4.31 10.52 -5.00
C GLU A 409 5.26 11.08 -3.92
N HIS A 410 5.53 12.38 -3.95
CA HIS A 410 6.35 13.05 -2.94
C HIS A 410 5.71 13.00 -1.55
N LEU A 411 4.40 13.19 -1.51
CA LEU A 411 3.63 13.16 -0.28
C LEU A 411 3.65 11.79 0.39
N ILE A 412 3.40 10.72 -0.37
CA ILE A 412 3.47 9.34 0.12
C ILE A 412 4.88 9.05 0.65
N GLY A 413 5.92 9.44 -0.08
CA GLY A 413 7.30 9.33 0.37
C GLY A 413 7.53 10.04 1.71
N GLY A 414 7.05 11.27 1.86
CA GLY A 414 7.14 12.04 3.11
C GLY A 414 6.38 11.40 4.28
N ILE A 415 5.15 10.95 4.07
CA ILE A 415 4.36 10.22 5.08
C ILE A 415 5.12 8.97 5.55
N LEU A 416 5.59 8.17 4.61
CA LEU A 416 6.33 6.95 4.91
C LEU A 416 7.63 7.25 5.65
N ASN A 417 8.34 8.33 5.28
CA ASN A 417 9.56 8.75 5.96
C ASN A 417 9.29 9.13 7.42
N ILE A 418 8.30 9.99 7.68
CA ILE A 418 7.90 10.41 9.04
C ILE A 418 7.60 9.19 9.91
N VAL A 419 6.74 8.30 9.42
CA VAL A 419 6.30 7.12 10.16
C VAL A 419 7.44 6.13 10.38
N TYR A 420 8.22 5.86 9.33
CA TYR A 420 9.29 4.87 9.39
C TYR A 420 10.44 5.32 10.29
N GLU A 421 10.91 6.56 10.14
CA GLU A 421 11.98 7.11 10.99
C GLU A 421 11.58 7.12 12.48
N ALA A 422 10.35 7.54 12.80
CA ALA A 422 9.86 7.51 14.17
C ALA A 422 9.90 6.09 14.77
N LEU A 423 9.49 5.07 14.00
CA LEU A 423 9.47 3.68 14.47
C LEU A 423 10.85 3.02 14.50
N VAL A 424 11.77 3.42 13.63
CA VAL A 424 13.15 2.93 13.61
C VAL A 424 13.93 3.45 14.81
N TRP A 425 13.88 4.76 15.04
CA TRP A 425 14.57 5.38 16.17
C TRP A 425 13.91 5.04 17.51
N GLY A 426 12.60 4.99 17.55
CA GLY A 426 11.81 4.60 18.73
C GLY A 426 11.66 3.09 18.93
N ARG A 427 12.39 2.23 18.19
CA ARG A 427 12.15 0.77 18.12
C ARG A 427 12.07 0.05 19.45
N ASP A 428 12.80 0.53 20.46
CA ASP A 428 12.88 -0.08 21.79
C ASP A 428 11.96 0.59 22.83
N THR A 429 11.19 1.63 22.41
CA THR A 429 10.16 2.25 23.26
C THR A 429 8.84 1.46 23.19
N PRO A 430 7.92 1.65 24.16
CA PRO A 430 6.62 0.98 24.15
C PRO A 430 5.79 1.24 22.88
N GLU A 431 5.94 2.42 22.26
CA GLU A 431 5.26 2.85 21.04
C GLU A 431 5.97 2.35 19.78
N GLY A 432 7.22 1.91 19.91
CA GLY A 432 8.09 1.49 18.82
C GLY A 432 7.60 0.24 18.11
N GLY A 433 8.03 0.07 16.86
CA GLY A 433 7.53 -1.00 16.01
C GLY A 433 7.82 -2.42 16.51
N ARG A 434 8.87 -2.64 17.31
CA ARG A 434 9.13 -3.97 17.90
C ARG A 434 8.13 -4.36 18.97
N GLN A 435 7.63 -3.41 19.75
CA GLN A 435 6.63 -3.64 20.78
C GLN A 435 5.22 -3.59 20.22
N ARG A 436 4.98 -2.69 19.27
CA ARG A 436 3.71 -2.52 18.59
C ARG A 436 3.91 -2.45 17.07
N PRO A 437 3.94 -3.60 16.37
CA PRO A 437 4.16 -3.64 14.92
C PRO A 437 3.14 -2.83 14.14
N LEU A 438 3.59 -2.26 13.02
CA LEU A 438 2.77 -1.49 12.07
C LEU A 438 2.66 -2.23 10.74
N LEU A 439 1.45 -2.36 10.22
CA LEU A 439 1.20 -2.73 8.83
C LEU A 439 0.85 -1.47 8.03
N VAL A 440 1.67 -1.16 7.02
CA VAL A 440 1.37 -0.12 6.04
C VAL A 440 0.75 -0.75 4.81
N VAL A 441 -0.49 -0.38 4.50
CA VAL A 441 -1.22 -0.85 3.32
C VAL A 441 -1.19 0.24 2.26
N MET A 442 -0.69 -0.09 1.08
CA MET A 442 -0.45 0.84 -0.02
C MET A 442 -1.34 0.49 -1.21
N GLU A 443 -2.45 1.24 -1.36
CA GLU A 443 -3.41 1.04 -2.45
C GLU A 443 -2.87 1.61 -3.77
N GLU A 444 -3.18 0.92 -4.88
CA GLU A 444 -2.76 1.25 -6.25
C GLU A 444 -1.27 1.61 -6.36
N ALA A 445 -0.44 0.82 -5.68
CA ALA A 445 0.99 1.06 -5.47
C ALA A 445 1.79 1.28 -6.77
N HIS A 446 1.31 0.74 -7.92
CA HIS A 446 1.95 0.96 -9.23
C HIS A 446 1.99 2.44 -9.65
N ARG A 447 1.13 3.30 -9.06
CA ARG A 447 1.08 4.73 -9.41
C ARG A 447 2.25 5.53 -8.85
N TYR A 448 2.92 5.03 -7.81
CA TYR A 448 4.01 5.74 -7.12
C TYR A 448 5.23 4.86 -6.80
N LEU A 449 5.19 3.57 -7.15
CA LEU A 449 6.31 2.63 -6.98
C LEU A 449 6.84 2.13 -8.33
N GLY A 450 6.74 2.96 -9.37
CA GLY A 450 7.21 2.62 -10.71
C GLY A 450 8.73 2.48 -10.79
N ARG A 451 9.22 1.70 -11.77
CA ARG A 451 10.65 1.45 -11.98
C ARG A 451 11.44 2.70 -12.36
N ASP A 452 10.82 3.55 -13.17
CA ASP A 452 11.47 4.69 -13.81
C ASP A 452 11.29 5.98 -12.99
N SER A 453 10.56 5.92 -11.86
CA SER A 453 10.40 7.08 -10.99
C SER A 453 11.60 7.19 -10.05
N ASP A 454 12.24 8.36 -10.06
CA ASP A 454 13.24 8.72 -9.06
C ASP A 454 12.52 9.36 -7.87
N SER A 455 11.77 8.52 -7.11
CA SER A 455 10.84 9.02 -6.12
C SER A 455 11.19 8.55 -4.71
N LEU A 456 11.02 9.47 -3.75
CA LEU A 456 11.16 9.19 -2.33
C LEU A 456 10.21 8.05 -1.89
N ALA A 457 9.00 7.97 -2.44
CA ALA A 457 8.05 6.91 -2.13
C ALA A 457 8.62 5.53 -2.44
N ARG A 458 9.18 5.35 -3.66
CA ARG A 458 9.82 4.08 -4.04
C ARG A 458 10.98 3.72 -3.12
N ASP A 459 11.86 4.69 -2.86
CA ASP A 459 13.06 4.46 -2.05
C ASP A 459 12.70 4.11 -0.61
N MET A 460 11.70 4.80 -0.03
CA MET A 460 11.19 4.48 1.31
C MET A 460 10.55 3.09 1.36
N VAL A 461 9.75 2.70 0.37
CA VAL A 461 9.15 1.37 0.33
C VAL A 461 10.22 0.30 0.12
N GLN A 462 11.21 0.53 -0.74
CA GLN A 462 12.36 -0.38 -0.86
C GLN A 462 13.10 -0.55 0.48
N ARG A 463 13.29 0.51 1.25
CA ARG A 463 13.88 0.46 2.58
C ARG A 463 13.01 -0.32 3.56
N ILE A 464 11.71 -0.07 3.58
CA ILE A 464 10.74 -0.80 4.41
C ILE A 464 10.79 -2.30 4.10
N VAL A 465 10.72 -2.71 2.83
CA VAL A 465 10.69 -4.14 2.49
C VAL A 465 12.03 -4.85 2.71
N LYS A 466 13.16 -4.14 2.67
CA LYS A 466 14.49 -4.70 2.97
C LYS A 466 14.79 -4.80 4.46
N GLU A 467 14.37 -3.83 5.26
CA GLU A 467 14.82 -3.66 6.64
C GLU A 467 13.67 -3.60 7.66
N GLY A 468 12.46 -3.23 7.25
CA GLY A 468 11.31 -2.94 8.12
C GLY A 468 10.97 -4.06 9.10
N ARG A 469 11.17 -5.33 8.68
CA ARG A 469 11.00 -6.50 9.54
C ARG A 469 11.75 -6.38 10.88
N LYS A 470 12.96 -5.83 10.87
CA LYS A 470 13.78 -5.67 12.09
C LYS A 470 13.21 -4.63 13.05
N PHE A 471 12.40 -3.73 12.53
CA PHE A 471 11.82 -2.59 13.23
C PHE A 471 10.30 -2.74 13.43
N GLY A 472 9.73 -3.91 13.09
CA GLY A 472 8.30 -4.17 13.24
C GLY A 472 7.42 -3.38 12.26
N VAL A 473 7.97 -2.98 11.09
CA VAL A 473 7.21 -2.30 10.04
C VAL A 473 7.02 -3.23 8.86
N GLY A 474 5.76 -3.59 8.58
CA GLY A 474 5.37 -4.42 7.45
C GLY A 474 4.70 -3.61 6.35
N ALA A 475 4.77 -4.12 5.13
CA ALA A 475 4.14 -3.52 3.95
C ALA A 475 3.17 -4.51 3.30
N MET A 476 1.99 -4.01 2.90
CA MET A 476 1.05 -4.70 2.03
C MET A 476 0.90 -3.89 0.74
N ILE A 477 1.41 -4.42 -0.35
CA ILE A 477 1.39 -3.79 -1.67
C ILE A 477 0.12 -4.19 -2.38
N VAL A 478 -0.75 -3.24 -2.68
CA VAL A 478 -2.03 -3.51 -3.39
C VAL A 478 -1.97 -2.91 -4.78
N SER A 479 -2.14 -3.72 -5.83
CA SER A 479 -2.00 -3.24 -7.21
C SER A 479 -2.82 -4.03 -8.22
N GLN A 480 -3.29 -3.34 -9.25
CA GLN A 480 -3.87 -3.95 -10.44
C GLN A 480 -2.84 -4.18 -11.56
N ARG A 481 -1.63 -3.59 -11.47
CA ARG A 481 -0.57 -3.65 -12.48
C ARG A 481 0.78 -4.00 -11.86
N PRO A 482 0.97 -5.23 -11.40
CA PRO A 482 2.24 -5.64 -10.80
C PRO A 482 3.43 -5.51 -11.75
N SER A 483 3.23 -5.53 -13.07
CA SER A 483 4.30 -5.34 -14.06
C SER A 483 4.91 -3.93 -14.05
N GLU A 484 4.19 -2.93 -13.53
CA GLU A 484 4.66 -1.54 -13.44
C GLU A 484 5.42 -1.25 -12.12
N ILE A 485 5.30 -2.13 -11.12
CA ILE A 485 5.97 -1.97 -9.82
C ILE A 485 7.45 -2.37 -9.92
N ASP A 486 8.29 -1.68 -9.13
CA ASP A 486 9.70 -2.03 -8.97
C ASP A 486 9.88 -3.49 -8.52
N GLU A 487 10.78 -4.20 -9.19
CA GLU A 487 10.99 -5.64 -8.99
C GLU A 487 11.57 -5.97 -7.63
N THR A 488 12.39 -5.09 -7.07
CA THR A 488 12.96 -5.26 -5.74
C THR A 488 11.87 -5.30 -4.68
N ILE A 489 10.84 -4.45 -4.82
CA ILE A 489 9.72 -4.39 -3.88
C ILE A 489 8.91 -5.68 -3.92
N LEU A 490 8.48 -6.12 -5.11
CA LEU A 490 7.69 -7.35 -5.23
C LEU A 490 8.46 -8.60 -4.81
N SER A 491 9.75 -8.72 -5.13
CA SER A 491 10.57 -9.87 -4.76
C SER A 491 10.80 -10.03 -3.25
N GLN A 492 10.62 -8.95 -2.49
CA GLN A 492 10.71 -8.98 -1.02
C GLN A 492 9.37 -9.32 -0.33
N CYS A 493 8.26 -9.39 -1.09
CA CYS A 493 7.00 -9.85 -0.54
C CYS A 493 7.03 -11.36 -0.31
N GLY A 494 6.91 -11.77 0.95
CA GLY A 494 6.90 -13.19 1.33
C GLY A 494 5.55 -13.87 1.09
N THR A 495 4.48 -13.10 0.87
CA THR A 495 3.12 -13.62 0.67
C THR A 495 2.41 -12.89 -0.46
N PHE A 496 1.77 -13.66 -1.35
CA PHE A 496 0.97 -13.15 -2.46
C PHE A 496 -0.48 -13.62 -2.34
N VAL A 497 -1.40 -12.68 -2.42
CA VAL A 497 -2.84 -12.91 -2.59
C VAL A 497 -3.18 -12.49 -4.02
N SER A 498 -3.17 -13.44 -4.94
CA SER A 498 -3.33 -13.18 -6.37
C SER A 498 -4.76 -13.48 -6.80
N LEU A 499 -5.54 -12.44 -7.09
CA LEU A 499 -6.86 -12.53 -7.70
C LEU A 499 -6.73 -12.71 -9.23
N ARG A 500 -7.85 -12.59 -9.95
CA ARG A 500 -7.85 -12.69 -11.41
C ARG A 500 -6.90 -11.69 -12.06
N LEU A 501 -5.92 -12.19 -12.83
CA LEU A 501 -4.98 -11.41 -13.63
C LEU A 501 -5.05 -11.87 -15.10
N SER A 502 -5.57 -11.01 -15.97
CA SER A 502 -5.77 -11.32 -17.39
C SER A 502 -4.54 -11.01 -18.25
N ASN A 503 -3.74 -10.01 -17.86
CA ASN A 503 -2.55 -9.58 -18.61
C ASN A 503 -1.38 -10.55 -18.38
N ALA A 504 -0.72 -10.97 -19.48
CA ALA A 504 0.41 -11.89 -19.43
C ALA A 504 1.65 -11.29 -18.73
N ALA A 505 1.92 -9.99 -18.93
CA ALA A 505 3.04 -9.31 -18.28
C ALA A 505 2.86 -9.27 -16.75
N ASP A 506 1.64 -9.00 -16.28
CA ASP A 506 1.30 -8.97 -14.85
C ASP A 506 1.44 -10.37 -14.22
N ARG A 507 0.95 -11.42 -14.91
CA ARG A 507 1.14 -12.81 -14.45
C ARG A 507 2.61 -13.21 -14.40
N GLY A 508 3.38 -12.81 -15.42
CA GLY A 508 4.82 -13.09 -15.47
C GLY A 508 5.58 -12.50 -14.29
N LYS A 509 5.17 -11.34 -13.77
CA LYS A 509 5.76 -10.76 -12.57
C LYS A 509 5.42 -11.53 -11.31
N VAL A 510 4.16 -11.96 -11.16
CA VAL A 510 3.76 -12.82 -10.04
C VAL A 510 4.52 -14.15 -10.11
N GLN A 511 4.62 -14.74 -11.30
CA GLN A 511 5.37 -15.98 -11.51
C GLN A 511 6.85 -15.86 -11.16
N ALA A 512 7.50 -14.76 -11.55
CA ALA A 512 8.91 -14.51 -11.25
C ALA A 512 9.20 -14.30 -9.75
N ALA A 513 8.21 -13.89 -8.97
CA ALA A 513 8.32 -13.70 -7.52
C ALA A 513 8.01 -15.00 -6.72
N LEU A 514 7.54 -16.04 -7.39
CA LEU A 514 7.17 -17.32 -6.78
C LEU A 514 8.14 -18.43 -7.21
N PRO A 515 8.26 -19.52 -6.41
CA PRO A 515 9.02 -20.69 -6.83
C PRO A 515 8.50 -21.27 -8.17
N ASP A 516 9.41 -21.68 -9.06
CA ASP A 516 9.11 -22.26 -10.38
C ASP A 516 8.10 -23.42 -10.31
N SER A 517 8.08 -24.08 -9.20
CA SER A 517 7.21 -25.21 -8.89
C SER A 517 5.72 -24.87 -8.84
N LEU A 518 5.33 -23.59 -8.78
CA LEU A 518 3.93 -23.13 -8.69
C LEU A 518 3.36 -22.62 -10.02
N SER A 519 4.09 -22.76 -11.14
CA SER A 519 3.70 -22.22 -12.45
C SER A 519 2.30 -22.67 -12.90
N GLY A 520 1.95 -23.95 -12.76
CA GLY A 520 0.63 -24.47 -13.15
C GLY A 520 -0.55 -23.86 -12.37
N LEU A 521 -0.32 -23.45 -11.12
CA LEU A 521 -1.33 -22.77 -10.31
C LEU A 521 -1.55 -21.33 -10.82
N ILE A 522 -0.46 -20.65 -11.18
CA ILE A 522 -0.47 -19.28 -11.72
C ILE A 522 -1.19 -19.21 -13.06
N ASP A 523 -1.08 -20.24 -13.90
CA ASP A 523 -1.78 -20.32 -15.18
C ASP A 523 -3.31 -20.30 -15.03
N SER A 524 -3.83 -20.62 -13.84
CA SER A 524 -5.26 -20.54 -13.54
C SER A 524 -5.75 -19.12 -13.14
N LEU A 525 -4.86 -18.14 -12.93
CA LEU A 525 -5.24 -16.77 -12.54
C LEU A 525 -6.25 -16.10 -13.49
N PRO A 526 -6.17 -16.26 -14.85
CA PRO A 526 -7.13 -15.60 -15.73
C PRO A 526 -8.57 -16.09 -15.60
N ILE A 527 -8.76 -17.30 -15.10
CA ILE A 527 -10.09 -17.96 -15.01
C ILE A 527 -10.69 -17.91 -13.62
N LEU A 528 -10.04 -17.25 -12.65
CA LEU A 528 -10.57 -17.07 -11.32
C LEU A 528 -11.87 -16.24 -11.35
N ARG A 529 -12.82 -16.61 -10.50
CA ARG A 529 -14.04 -15.82 -10.29
C ARG A 529 -13.73 -14.55 -9.52
N THR A 530 -14.60 -13.56 -9.60
CA THR A 530 -14.52 -12.37 -8.72
C THR A 530 -14.58 -12.80 -7.27
N GLY A 531 -13.63 -12.31 -6.46
CA GLY A 531 -13.49 -12.69 -5.05
C GLY A 531 -12.85 -14.07 -4.81
N GLU A 532 -12.33 -14.74 -5.84
CA GLU A 532 -11.42 -15.87 -5.69
C GLU A 532 -9.98 -15.42 -5.81
N ALA A 533 -9.11 -15.95 -4.96
CA ALA A 533 -7.68 -15.68 -4.97
C ALA A 533 -6.86 -16.97 -4.84
N ILE A 534 -5.65 -16.94 -5.35
CA ILE A 534 -4.62 -17.91 -5.04
C ILE A 534 -3.69 -17.26 -4.02
N ILE A 535 -3.61 -17.86 -2.83
CA ILE A 535 -2.74 -17.41 -1.76
C ILE A 535 -1.50 -18.30 -1.75
N THR A 536 -0.33 -17.67 -1.86
CA THR A 536 0.97 -18.33 -1.88
C THR A 536 1.95 -17.58 -0.99
N GLY A 537 3.02 -18.23 -0.62
CA GLY A 537 4.07 -17.60 0.17
C GLY A 537 4.08 -18.04 1.63
N GLU A 538 4.83 -17.34 2.48
CA GLU A 538 5.16 -17.79 3.84
C GLU A 538 3.99 -17.78 4.83
N ALA A 539 3.02 -16.88 4.65
CA ALA A 539 1.87 -16.77 5.56
C ALA A 539 0.80 -17.85 5.34
N ALA A 540 0.76 -18.49 4.15
CA ALA A 540 -0.14 -19.60 3.90
C ALA A 540 0.59 -20.92 4.12
N LEU A 541 0.00 -21.89 4.80
CA LEU A 541 0.62 -23.20 5.02
C LEU A 541 0.91 -23.92 3.71
N LEU A 542 -0.02 -23.85 2.77
CA LEU A 542 0.09 -24.39 1.40
C LEU A 542 -0.36 -23.35 0.39
N PRO A 543 0.12 -23.43 -0.87
CA PRO A 543 -0.48 -22.68 -1.97
C PRO A 543 -1.95 -23.08 -2.10
N ILE A 544 -2.87 -22.12 -1.99
CA ILE A 544 -4.28 -22.43 -1.86
C ILE A 544 -5.16 -21.51 -2.71
N ARG A 545 -6.13 -22.11 -3.40
CA ARG A 545 -7.22 -21.37 -4.05
C ARG A 545 -8.34 -21.14 -3.03
N CYS A 546 -8.55 -19.88 -2.70
CA CYS A 546 -9.46 -19.43 -1.66
C CYS A 546 -10.56 -18.56 -2.26
N ARG A 547 -11.79 -18.74 -1.78
CA ARG A 547 -12.87 -17.78 -1.95
C ARG A 547 -12.85 -16.84 -0.75
N ILE A 548 -12.51 -15.58 -1.01
CA ILE A 548 -12.37 -14.56 0.02
C ILE A 548 -13.73 -14.36 0.74
N ALA A 549 -13.66 -14.18 2.05
CA ALA A 549 -14.85 -13.87 2.86
C ALA A 549 -15.42 -12.52 2.41
N LEU A 550 -16.68 -12.53 1.94
CA LEU A 550 -17.33 -11.32 1.45
C LEU A 550 -17.89 -10.54 2.66
N PRO A 551 -17.47 -9.28 2.87
CA PRO A 551 -18.06 -8.42 3.88
C PRO A 551 -19.56 -8.17 3.63
N PRO A 552 -20.36 -7.87 4.66
CA PRO A 552 -21.73 -7.40 4.49
C PRO A 552 -21.79 -6.22 3.51
N GLU A 553 -22.93 -6.05 2.82
CA GLU A 553 -23.05 -5.06 1.73
C GLU A 553 -22.72 -3.63 2.17
N ASN A 554 -23.14 -3.24 3.36
CA ASN A 554 -22.87 -1.94 3.97
C ASN A 554 -21.41 -1.76 4.48
N ARG A 555 -20.56 -2.77 4.32
CA ARG A 555 -19.12 -2.77 4.68
C ARG A 555 -18.23 -3.14 3.49
N ARG A 556 -18.70 -2.91 2.28
CA ARG A 556 -17.90 -3.07 1.07
C ARG A 556 -17.28 -1.75 0.68
N PRO A 557 -16.06 -1.77 0.12
CA PRO A 557 -15.44 -0.57 -0.45
C PRO A 557 -16.32 0.07 -1.53
N SER A 558 -16.30 1.39 -1.60
CA SER A 558 -17.03 2.16 -2.62
C SER A 558 -16.24 2.18 -3.94
N SER A 559 -16.05 1.00 -4.54
CA SER A 559 -15.29 0.81 -5.79
C SER A 559 -16.20 0.52 -7.00
N GLU A 560 -17.51 0.77 -6.87
CA GLU A 560 -18.46 0.50 -7.95
C GLU A 560 -18.43 1.62 -8.99
N ASP A 561 -18.36 1.22 -10.26
CA ASP A 561 -18.56 2.14 -11.37
C ASP A 561 -19.99 2.70 -11.35
N PRO A 562 -20.19 3.97 -11.76
CA PRO A 562 -21.53 4.51 -11.89
C PRO A 562 -22.42 3.61 -12.77
N SER A 563 -23.62 3.30 -12.30
CA SER A 563 -24.59 2.53 -13.09
C SER A 563 -25.10 3.39 -14.26
N VAL A 564 -24.36 3.37 -15.36
CA VAL A 564 -24.63 4.19 -16.56
C VAL A 564 -26.04 3.93 -17.08
N SER A 565 -26.44 2.66 -17.18
CA SER A 565 -27.79 2.30 -17.66
C SER A 565 -28.88 2.85 -16.75
N LYS A 566 -28.73 2.76 -15.43
CA LYS A 566 -29.67 3.31 -14.45
C LYS A 566 -29.70 4.83 -14.50
N ALA A 567 -28.54 5.49 -14.56
CA ALA A 567 -28.44 6.95 -14.63
C ALA A 567 -29.05 7.51 -15.92
N TRP A 568 -28.82 6.85 -17.06
CA TRP A 568 -29.32 7.30 -18.36
C TRP A 568 -30.77 6.91 -18.60
N SER A 569 -31.36 5.98 -17.86
CA SER A 569 -32.77 5.63 -17.92
C SER A 569 -33.65 6.60 -17.12
N ASN A 570 -33.08 7.43 -16.26
CA ASN A 570 -33.82 8.46 -15.54
C ASN A 570 -34.19 9.61 -16.50
N GLU A 571 -35.32 10.29 -16.25
CA GLU A 571 -35.67 11.52 -16.95
C GLU A 571 -34.54 12.55 -16.76
N ARG A 572 -34.25 13.29 -17.83
CA ARG A 572 -33.19 14.31 -17.81
C ARG A 572 -33.59 15.40 -16.82
N ALA A 573 -32.87 15.46 -15.68
CA ALA A 573 -33.02 16.56 -14.75
C ALA A 573 -32.52 17.85 -15.35
N ASP A 574 -33.09 19.00 -14.94
CA ASP A 574 -32.56 20.30 -15.28
C ASP A 574 -31.12 20.42 -14.85
N SER A 575 -30.23 20.70 -15.80
CA SER A 575 -28.81 20.74 -15.55
C SER A 575 -28.37 22.12 -15.09
N ASN A 576 -28.02 22.27 -13.83
CA ASN A 576 -27.42 23.48 -13.29
C ASN A 576 -25.89 23.32 -13.17
N TYR A 577 -25.17 23.74 -14.20
CA TYR A 577 -23.71 23.69 -14.20
C TYR A 577 -23.05 24.74 -13.31
N ALA A 578 -23.79 25.63 -12.66
CA ALA A 578 -23.23 26.54 -11.66
C ALA A 578 -22.68 25.75 -10.43
N ARG A 579 -23.34 24.65 -10.03
CA ARG A 579 -22.93 23.80 -8.93
C ARG A 579 -21.54 23.17 -9.15
N PRO A 580 -21.28 22.40 -10.23
CA PRO A 580 -19.95 21.82 -10.46
C PRO A 580 -18.87 22.90 -10.70
N VAL A 581 -19.22 24.06 -11.29
CA VAL A 581 -18.28 25.17 -11.45
C VAL A 581 -17.93 25.80 -10.10
N ALA A 582 -18.90 25.96 -9.19
CA ALA A 582 -18.66 26.47 -7.85
C ALA A 582 -17.79 25.51 -7.03
N ALA A 583 -18.09 24.21 -7.05
CA ALA A 583 -17.28 23.17 -6.44
C ALA A 583 -15.84 23.16 -6.99
N TRP A 584 -15.69 23.29 -8.31
CA TRP A 584 -14.38 23.40 -8.97
C TRP A 584 -13.61 24.65 -8.52
N ARG A 585 -14.27 25.82 -8.48
CA ARG A 585 -13.63 27.07 -7.99
C ARG A 585 -13.26 27.02 -6.52
N ALA A 586 -14.08 26.35 -5.72
CA ALA A 586 -13.79 26.08 -4.30
C ALA A 586 -12.72 24.99 -4.11
N GLN A 587 -12.36 24.23 -5.18
CA GLN A 587 -11.49 23.04 -5.11
C GLN A 587 -11.95 22.04 -4.05
N ASN A 588 -13.26 21.93 -3.86
CA ASN A 588 -13.91 21.08 -2.88
C ASN A 588 -15.14 20.42 -3.49
N ALA A 589 -15.09 19.09 -3.65
CA ALA A 589 -16.20 18.32 -4.23
C ALA A 589 -17.47 18.32 -3.36
N GLN A 590 -17.37 18.65 -2.08
CA GLN A 590 -18.49 18.75 -1.14
C GLN A 590 -19.04 20.18 -1.01
N PHE A 591 -18.48 21.13 -1.79
CA PHE A 591 -18.95 22.52 -1.76
C PHE A 591 -20.38 22.62 -2.28
N THR A 592 -21.27 23.19 -1.44
CA THR A 592 -22.67 23.50 -1.82
C THR A 592 -22.85 25.02 -1.89
N ILE A 593 -23.65 25.47 -2.82
CA ILE A 593 -24.01 26.89 -2.90
C ILE A 593 -25.06 27.19 -1.80
N GLU A 594 -24.80 28.14 -0.91
CA GLU A 594 -25.78 28.57 0.08
C GLU A 594 -27.10 29.00 -0.59
N GLY A 595 -28.19 28.37 -0.22
CA GLY A 595 -29.51 28.61 -0.78
C GLY A 595 -30.10 27.50 -1.65
N ASP A 596 -29.36 26.44 -1.95
CA ASP A 596 -29.85 25.27 -2.72
C ASP A 596 -30.34 24.15 -1.74
N ASP A 597 -31.16 24.52 -0.77
CA ASP A 597 -31.87 23.58 0.12
C ASP A 597 -33.12 23.02 -0.60
N ASP A 598 -32.88 22.34 -1.74
CA ASP A 598 -33.92 21.54 -2.39
C ASP A 598 -34.07 20.23 -1.63
N GLY A 599 -35.10 20.19 -0.78
CA GLY A 599 -35.53 19.03 0.03
C GLY A 599 -35.74 17.75 -0.79
N THR A 600 -34.62 17.05 -1.04
CA THR A 600 -34.62 15.65 -1.43
C THR A 600 -33.75 14.86 -0.48
N SER A 601 -34.23 14.72 0.77
CA SER A 601 -33.90 13.56 1.60
C SER A 601 -34.53 12.34 0.93
N THR A 602 -33.80 11.66 0.08
CA THR A 602 -34.17 10.33 -0.38
C THR A 602 -33.90 9.32 0.74
N GLY A 603 -35.00 8.71 1.23
CA GLY A 603 -35.01 7.60 2.17
C GLY A 603 -34.39 6.30 1.61
#